data_7c2e1e9a282b0dbb9fab4713386e7875
#
_entry.id   7c2e1e9a282b0dbb9fab4713386e7875
#
_cell.length_a   1.000
_cell.length_b   1.000
_cell.length_c   1.000
_cell.angle_alpha   90.00
_cell.angle_beta   90.00
_cell.angle_gamma   90.00
#
_symmetry.space_group_name_H-M   'P 1'
#
loop_
_entity.id
_entity.type
_entity.pdbx_description
1 polymer ?
#
loop_
_entity_poly.entity_id
_entity_poly.type
_entity_poly.pdbx_seq_one_letter_code
_entity_poly.pdbx_strand_id
1 'polypeptide(L)'
;MSITIEHEHYRAVIDEPEIYVDNEKRKRSGHMTHAMAEFAPGTFIDFNANCSPTRCGGHSVYGWVEYRISRDAGKTYSEAKALPYSVESFLEGNWTISVEKAVACPDGTIVALCLRNTMLEEVCCEPWLTPMCIRSTDGGMTWSEPYECIPYRGRIYDAVIRDGVIYAMIFCNEHFLGTSPEHVYRVYASRDNGQSFEELSVVPWPDTTRRGYCSMIFDLAGDLHAYAYNEAKEREMDHAVSHDCGKTWTVTEPCYVAKGIRNPQTALIDGVFVLHGRGENGRDFVCYTSENAVDWDEGTYLGRNSGGCYYSNNIVLKDERGDFLLIQYSDLYDGWARVNTMHRKLRIEQKD
;
A
#
# COMPACT_ATOMS: atom_id res chain seq x y z
N MET A 1 17.78 -13.29 9.61
CA MET A 1 18.03 -12.88 11.01
C MET A 1 17.05 -11.78 11.35
N SER A 2 16.48 -11.84 12.55
CA SER A 2 15.70 -10.72 13.09
C SER A 2 16.56 -9.46 13.19
N ILE A 3 15.96 -8.30 13.09
CA ILE A 3 16.60 -7.00 13.16
C ILE A 3 16.04 -6.29 14.39
N THR A 4 16.92 -5.69 15.20
CA THR A 4 16.52 -4.81 16.30
C THR A 4 17.08 -3.43 16.05
N ILE A 5 16.22 -2.41 16.11
CA ILE A 5 16.57 -1.00 15.98
C ILE A 5 16.38 -0.38 17.36
N GLU A 6 17.46 0.11 17.94
CA GLU A 6 17.46 0.70 19.28
C GLU A 6 17.26 2.22 19.20
N HIS A 7 16.29 2.74 19.95
CA HIS A 7 16.05 4.16 20.16
C HIS A 7 16.10 4.49 21.65
N GLU A 8 16.00 5.76 22.00
CA GLU A 8 16.04 6.21 23.39
C GLU A 8 14.86 5.67 24.20
N HIS A 9 13.61 5.82 23.66
CA HIS A 9 12.38 5.51 24.37
C HIS A 9 11.79 4.14 23.99
N TYR A 10 12.18 3.55 22.89
CA TYR A 10 11.66 2.27 22.40
C TYR A 10 12.73 1.47 21.64
N ARG A 11 12.38 0.26 21.32
CA ARG A 11 13.08 -0.53 20.28
C ARG A 11 12.08 -1.12 19.31
N ALA A 12 12.44 -1.14 18.03
CA ALA A 12 11.69 -1.84 17.00
C ALA A 12 12.32 -3.20 16.75
N VAL A 13 11.54 -4.26 16.91
CA VAL A 13 11.95 -5.65 16.66
C VAL A 13 11.27 -6.13 15.40
N ILE A 14 12.06 -6.51 14.40
CA ILE A 14 11.59 -6.95 13.10
C ILE A 14 11.97 -8.41 12.91
N ASP A 15 10.97 -9.27 12.73
CA ASP A 15 11.17 -10.71 12.57
C ASP A 15 11.87 -11.04 11.24
N GLU A 16 12.36 -12.25 11.08
CA GLU A 16 12.85 -12.75 9.79
C GLU A 16 11.73 -12.76 8.75
N PRO A 17 12.08 -12.57 7.46
CA PRO A 17 11.09 -12.65 6.40
C PRO A 17 10.58 -14.09 6.24
N GLU A 18 9.28 -14.23 5.98
CA GLU A 18 8.64 -15.49 5.67
C GLU A 18 8.05 -15.48 4.25
N ILE A 19 8.20 -16.57 3.52
CA ILE A 19 7.52 -16.72 2.23
C ILE A 19 6.03 -17.00 2.50
N TYR A 20 5.19 -16.02 2.23
CA TYR A 20 3.74 -16.14 2.34
C TYR A 20 3.14 -16.86 1.12
N VAL A 21 3.49 -16.43 -0.08
CA VAL A 21 3.11 -17.11 -1.32
C VAL A 21 4.37 -17.46 -2.10
N ASP A 22 4.66 -18.75 -2.20
CA ASP A 22 5.80 -19.29 -2.95
C ASP A 22 5.47 -19.31 -4.45
N ASN A 23 5.68 -18.18 -5.09
CA ASN A 23 5.40 -18.02 -6.52
C ASN A 23 6.46 -18.70 -7.40
N GLU A 24 7.66 -18.92 -6.89
CA GLU A 24 8.68 -19.72 -7.58
C GLU A 24 8.19 -21.14 -7.83
N LYS A 25 7.71 -21.83 -6.78
CA LYS A 25 7.12 -23.18 -6.91
C LYS A 25 5.89 -23.20 -7.78
N ARG A 26 5.08 -22.15 -7.72
CA ARG A 26 3.87 -22.00 -8.54
C ARG A 26 4.18 -21.64 -10.00
N LYS A 27 5.41 -21.26 -10.33
CA LYS A 27 5.82 -20.69 -11.63
C LYS A 27 4.97 -19.45 -11.98
N ARG A 28 4.77 -18.57 -11.03
CA ARG A 28 3.99 -17.34 -11.11
C ARG A 28 4.81 -16.16 -10.55
N SER A 29 4.22 -14.98 -10.51
CA SER A 29 4.77 -13.80 -9.88
C SER A 29 3.74 -13.12 -8.98
N GLY A 30 4.17 -12.63 -7.82
CA GLY A 30 3.40 -11.83 -6.88
C GLY A 30 3.68 -10.33 -6.99
N HIS A 31 4.08 -9.87 -8.14
CA HIS A 31 4.39 -8.47 -8.40
C HIS A 31 3.12 -7.62 -8.33
N MET A 32 3.03 -6.63 -7.48
CA MET A 32 1.83 -5.84 -7.20
C MET A 32 0.79 -6.56 -6.33
N THR A 33 -0.18 -5.79 -5.87
CA THR A 33 -1.28 -6.24 -5.02
C THR A 33 -0.80 -6.79 -3.69
N HIS A 34 -0.72 -5.94 -2.68
CA HIS A 34 -0.32 -6.30 -1.31
C HIS A 34 -1.30 -5.74 -0.28
N ALA A 35 -2.55 -5.50 -0.69
CA ALA A 35 -3.55 -4.91 0.18
C ALA A 35 -4.02 -5.90 1.26
N MET A 36 -4.27 -5.37 2.45
CA MET A 36 -4.80 -6.13 3.60
C MET A 36 -5.84 -5.28 4.32
N ALA A 37 -6.85 -5.91 4.94
CA ALA A 37 -7.83 -5.24 5.77
C ALA A 37 -8.32 -6.15 6.91
N GLU A 38 -8.19 -5.69 8.16
CA GLU A 38 -8.75 -6.36 9.33
C GLU A 38 -10.23 -5.98 9.47
N PHE A 39 -11.13 -6.95 9.31
CA PHE A 39 -12.59 -6.72 9.35
C PHE A 39 -13.27 -7.27 10.61
N ALA A 40 -12.52 -7.97 11.44
CA ALA A 40 -12.88 -8.33 12.82
C ALA A 40 -11.59 -8.60 13.60
N PRO A 41 -11.55 -8.48 14.93
CA PRO A 41 -10.34 -8.68 15.71
C PRO A 41 -9.60 -9.98 15.37
N GLY A 42 -8.34 -9.87 14.95
CA GLY A 42 -7.50 -10.98 14.50
C GLY A 42 -7.93 -11.64 13.18
N THR A 43 -8.98 -11.11 12.53
CA THR A 43 -9.50 -11.63 11.27
C THR A 43 -9.32 -10.62 10.15
N PHE A 44 -8.50 -10.95 9.18
CA PHE A 44 -8.21 -10.06 8.06
C PHE A 44 -8.18 -10.79 6.72
N ILE A 45 -8.42 -10.04 5.68
CA ILE A 45 -8.24 -10.44 4.28
C ILE A 45 -6.89 -9.96 3.78
N ASP A 46 -6.24 -10.79 2.99
CA ASP A 46 -4.91 -10.57 2.47
C ASP A 46 -4.90 -10.86 0.97
N PHE A 47 -4.65 -9.83 0.17
CA PHE A 47 -4.64 -9.90 -1.29
C PHE A 47 -3.23 -10.06 -1.82
N ASN A 48 -3.08 -10.85 -2.86
CA ASN A 48 -1.83 -10.99 -3.61
C ASN A 48 -2.10 -11.17 -5.11
N ALA A 49 -1.14 -10.75 -5.93
CA ALA A 49 -1.21 -11.00 -7.36
C ALA A 49 -0.83 -12.44 -7.70
N ASN A 50 -1.50 -12.98 -8.73
CA ASN A 50 -1.15 -14.22 -9.40
C ASN A 50 -0.84 -13.91 -10.87
N CYS A 51 0.32 -13.31 -11.11
CA CYS A 51 0.73 -12.84 -12.42
C CYS A 51 1.47 -13.92 -13.23
N SER A 52 1.52 -13.71 -14.53
CA SER A 52 2.44 -14.41 -15.42
C SER A 52 3.90 -14.15 -15.01
N PRO A 53 4.77 -15.15 -14.96
CA PRO A 53 6.18 -14.96 -14.63
C PRO A 53 7.00 -14.43 -15.81
N THR A 54 6.43 -14.40 -17.02
CA THR A 54 7.08 -13.91 -18.24
C THR A 54 6.53 -12.57 -18.71
N ARG A 55 5.28 -12.27 -18.35
CA ARG A 55 4.60 -10.98 -18.60
C ARG A 55 4.26 -10.33 -17.28
N CYS A 56 5.27 -9.97 -16.52
CA CYS A 56 5.15 -9.37 -15.20
C CYS A 56 6.07 -8.15 -15.12
N GLY A 57 5.67 -7.20 -14.29
CA GLY A 57 6.39 -5.95 -14.06
C GLY A 57 5.58 -4.73 -14.45
N GLY A 58 6.17 -3.57 -14.30
CA GLY A 58 5.45 -2.31 -14.42
C GLY A 58 4.33 -2.21 -13.38
N HIS A 59 3.20 -1.66 -13.77
CA HIS A 59 2.02 -1.52 -12.91
C HIS A 59 0.84 -2.40 -13.37
N SER A 60 1.12 -3.43 -14.13
CA SER A 60 0.10 -4.34 -14.67
C SER A 60 0.17 -5.72 -14.02
N VAL A 61 -0.93 -6.17 -13.48
CA VAL A 61 -1.11 -7.55 -13.04
C VAL A 61 -1.56 -8.38 -14.24
N TYR A 62 -0.62 -8.86 -15.07
CA TYR A 62 -0.97 -9.72 -16.17
C TYR A 62 -1.35 -11.13 -15.67
N GLY A 63 -2.55 -11.23 -15.18
CA GLY A 63 -3.13 -12.34 -14.46
C GLY A 63 -4.33 -11.87 -13.67
N TRP A 64 -4.48 -12.33 -12.45
CA TRP A 64 -5.57 -11.97 -11.57
C TRP A 64 -5.09 -11.80 -10.12
N VAL A 65 -5.98 -11.28 -9.29
CA VAL A 65 -5.79 -11.14 -7.85
C VAL A 65 -6.34 -12.38 -7.15
N GLU A 66 -5.60 -12.88 -6.18
CA GLU A 66 -6.03 -13.88 -5.22
C GLU A 66 -6.11 -13.24 -3.83
N TYR A 67 -6.90 -13.83 -2.96
CA TYR A 67 -6.93 -13.46 -1.55
C TYR A 67 -7.08 -14.68 -0.65
N ARG A 68 -6.65 -14.51 0.58
CA ARG A 68 -6.81 -15.46 1.68
C ARG A 68 -7.35 -14.74 2.89
N ILE A 69 -7.94 -15.49 3.81
CA ILE A 69 -8.44 -14.96 5.07
C ILE A 69 -7.68 -15.66 6.19
N SER A 70 -7.15 -14.86 7.09
CA SER A 70 -6.66 -15.32 8.39
C SER A 70 -7.68 -14.98 9.46
N ARG A 71 -7.83 -15.86 10.47
CA ARG A 71 -8.73 -15.68 11.63
C ARG A 71 -7.98 -15.74 12.97
N ASP A 72 -6.66 -15.70 12.91
CA ASP A 72 -5.76 -15.88 14.03
C ASP A 72 -4.52 -14.97 13.94
N ALA A 73 -4.75 -13.73 13.46
CA ALA A 73 -3.73 -12.71 13.31
C ALA A 73 -2.52 -13.17 12.46
N GLY A 74 -2.80 -13.89 11.37
CA GLY A 74 -1.78 -14.30 10.41
C GLY A 74 -0.97 -15.55 10.79
N LYS A 75 -1.43 -16.34 11.76
CA LYS A 75 -0.79 -17.64 12.09
C LYS A 75 -1.15 -18.70 11.05
N THR A 76 -2.42 -18.71 10.61
CA THR A 76 -2.91 -19.59 9.53
C THR A 76 -3.76 -18.82 8.52
N TYR A 77 -3.88 -19.38 7.33
CA TYR A 77 -4.63 -18.79 6.22
C TYR A 77 -5.54 -19.81 5.58
N SER A 78 -6.67 -19.35 5.08
CA SER A 78 -7.54 -20.16 4.22
C SER A 78 -6.84 -20.53 2.91
N GLU A 79 -7.44 -21.45 2.16
CA GLU A 79 -7.07 -21.62 0.75
C GLU A 79 -7.26 -20.32 -0.03
N ALA A 80 -6.43 -20.15 -1.07
CA ALA A 80 -6.51 -18.99 -1.95
C ALA A 80 -7.82 -19.00 -2.73
N LYS A 81 -8.50 -17.87 -2.77
CA LYS A 81 -9.64 -17.62 -3.65
C LYS A 81 -9.24 -16.59 -4.70
N ALA A 82 -9.64 -16.80 -5.93
CA ALA A 82 -9.49 -15.79 -6.97
C ALA A 82 -10.57 -14.70 -6.79
N LEU A 83 -10.18 -13.44 -6.97
CA LEU A 83 -11.11 -12.31 -6.92
C LEU A 83 -11.93 -12.28 -8.22
N PRO A 84 -13.26 -12.48 -8.16
CA PRO A 84 -14.08 -12.66 -9.37
C PRO A 84 -13.91 -11.54 -10.38
N TYR A 85 -14.06 -10.28 -9.97
CA TYR A 85 -13.89 -9.13 -10.84
C TYR A 85 -12.54 -9.12 -11.60
N SER A 86 -11.46 -9.47 -10.92
CA SER A 86 -10.12 -9.52 -11.53
C SER A 86 -9.98 -10.66 -12.53
N VAL A 87 -10.54 -11.83 -12.23
CA VAL A 87 -10.49 -13.01 -13.12
C VAL A 87 -11.33 -12.77 -14.36
N GLU A 88 -12.56 -12.32 -14.20
CA GLU A 88 -13.50 -12.07 -15.28
C GLU A 88 -12.92 -11.03 -16.26
N SER A 89 -12.48 -9.88 -15.74
CA SER A 89 -11.86 -8.83 -16.55
C SER A 89 -10.64 -9.33 -17.32
N PHE A 90 -9.81 -10.16 -16.70
CA PHE A 90 -8.62 -10.71 -17.33
C PHE A 90 -8.95 -11.72 -18.42
N LEU A 91 -9.88 -12.66 -18.15
CA LEU A 91 -10.27 -13.71 -19.10
C LEU A 91 -11.05 -13.16 -20.30
N GLU A 92 -11.82 -12.12 -20.12
CA GLU A 92 -12.50 -11.39 -21.20
C GLU A 92 -11.54 -10.57 -22.06
N GLY A 93 -10.30 -10.39 -21.62
CA GLY A 93 -9.29 -9.61 -22.34
C GLY A 93 -9.48 -8.10 -22.23
N ASN A 94 -10.26 -7.62 -21.25
CA ASN A 94 -10.58 -6.21 -21.10
C ASN A 94 -9.51 -5.44 -20.31
N TRP A 95 -9.30 -5.86 -19.06
CA TRP A 95 -8.49 -5.10 -18.10
C TRP A 95 -7.61 -5.99 -17.24
N THR A 96 -6.51 -5.43 -16.75
CA THR A 96 -5.79 -5.98 -15.61
C THR A 96 -6.16 -5.21 -14.36
N ILE A 97 -6.43 -5.93 -13.27
CA ILE A 97 -6.89 -5.37 -12.00
C ILE A 97 -5.86 -5.67 -10.91
N SER A 98 -5.54 -4.67 -10.10
CA SER A 98 -4.74 -4.79 -8.88
C SER A 98 -5.52 -4.19 -7.72
N VAL A 99 -5.56 -4.85 -6.57
CA VAL A 99 -6.07 -4.24 -5.33
C VAL A 99 -4.90 -3.46 -4.70
N GLU A 100 -4.96 -2.15 -4.80
CA GLU A 100 -3.88 -1.27 -4.33
C GLU A 100 -3.97 -1.04 -2.83
N LYS A 101 -5.19 -0.85 -2.32
CA LYS A 101 -5.46 -0.67 -0.89
C LYS A 101 -6.79 -1.32 -0.54
N ALA A 102 -6.89 -1.82 0.67
CA ALA A 102 -8.14 -2.27 1.25
C ALA A 102 -8.28 -1.69 2.66
N VAL A 103 -9.51 -1.38 3.03
CA VAL A 103 -9.86 -0.95 4.38
C VAL A 103 -11.10 -1.69 4.84
N ALA A 104 -11.28 -1.81 6.14
CA ALA A 104 -12.49 -2.38 6.72
C ALA A 104 -13.24 -1.33 7.55
N CYS A 105 -14.52 -1.20 7.29
CA CYS A 105 -15.41 -0.31 8.01
C CYS A 105 -15.78 -0.88 9.39
N PRO A 106 -16.29 -0.07 10.32
CA PRO A 106 -16.65 -0.54 11.66
C PRO A 106 -17.72 -1.65 11.69
N ASP A 107 -18.54 -1.77 10.66
CA ASP A 107 -19.53 -2.84 10.51
C ASP A 107 -18.94 -4.14 9.91
N GLY A 108 -17.64 -4.18 9.64
CA GLY A 108 -16.95 -5.30 9.02
C GLY A 108 -17.00 -5.30 7.48
N THR A 109 -17.60 -4.29 6.85
CA THR A 109 -17.56 -4.16 5.39
C THR A 109 -16.12 -3.96 4.92
N ILE A 110 -15.65 -4.83 4.03
CA ILE A 110 -14.36 -4.72 3.36
C ILE A 110 -14.55 -3.88 2.10
N VAL A 111 -13.74 -2.84 1.95
CA VAL A 111 -13.70 -1.96 0.78
C VAL A 111 -12.35 -2.12 0.10
N ALA A 112 -12.34 -2.64 -1.12
CA ALA A 112 -11.13 -2.84 -1.91
C ALA A 112 -11.07 -1.84 -3.05
N LEU A 113 -10.00 -1.04 -3.06
CA LEU A 113 -9.73 0.02 -4.02
C LEU A 113 -8.76 -0.52 -5.08
N CYS A 114 -9.22 -0.53 -6.31
CA CYS A 114 -8.57 -1.24 -7.39
C CYS A 114 -7.99 -0.28 -8.42
N LEU A 115 -6.71 -0.49 -8.75
CA LEU A 115 -6.11 0.02 -9.97
C LEU A 115 -6.64 -0.80 -11.16
N ARG A 116 -7.00 -0.10 -12.23
CA ARG A 116 -7.41 -0.69 -13.49
C ARG A 116 -6.47 -0.21 -14.61
N ASN A 117 -5.91 -1.15 -15.34
CA ASN A 117 -5.05 -0.87 -16.50
C ASN A 117 -5.60 -1.53 -17.75
N THR A 118 -5.31 -0.96 -18.91
CA THR A 118 -5.56 -1.60 -20.19
C THR A 118 -4.70 -2.86 -20.31
N MET A 119 -5.28 -3.94 -20.83
CA MET A 119 -4.52 -5.16 -21.16
C MET A 119 -3.79 -4.94 -22.48
N LEU A 120 -2.46 -4.89 -22.42
CA LEU A 120 -1.59 -4.74 -23.59
C LEU A 120 -0.80 -6.02 -23.84
N GLU A 121 -0.36 -6.24 -25.09
CA GLU A 121 0.50 -7.38 -25.42
C GLU A 121 1.83 -7.34 -24.69
N GLU A 122 2.39 -6.14 -24.54
CA GLU A 122 3.60 -5.91 -23.76
C GLU A 122 3.22 -5.46 -22.34
N VAL A 123 4.00 -5.89 -21.37
CA VAL A 123 3.85 -5.41 -19.99
C VAL A 123 4.17 -3.93 -19.95
N CYS A 124 3.16 -3.15 -19.60
CA CYS A 124 3.25 -1.72 -19.53
C CYS A 124 2.81 -1.22 -18.16
N CYS A 125 3.30 -0.07 -17.78
CA CYS A 125 2.93 0.56 -16.53
C CYS A 125 1.61 1.30 -16.62
N GLU A 126 1.27 1.82 -17.78
CA GLU A 126 0.10 2.65 -18.05
C GLU A 126 -0.44 2.35 -19.46
N PRO A 127 -1.61 2.85 -19.83
CA PRO A 127 -2.34 3.92 -19.16
C PRO A 127 -3.13 3.42 -17.97
N TRP A 128 -3.06 4.19 -16.89
CA TRP A 128 -4.01 4.03 -15.79
C TRP A 128 -5.38 4.49 -16.25
N LEU A 129 -6.38 3.78 -15.81
CA LEU A 129 -7.78 4.15 -16.01
C LEU A 129 -8.34 4.73 -14.70
N THR A 130 -9.61 5.03 -14.70
CA THR A 130 -10.32 5.44 -13.49
C THR A 130 -10.31 4.29 -12.47
N PRO A 131 -9.99 4.55 -11.19
CA PRO A 131 -9.98 3.53 -10.16
C PRO A 131 -11.37 2.94 -9.93
N MET A 132 -11.37 1.67 -9.55
CA MET A 132 -12.59 0.92 -9.25
C MET A 132 -12.67 0.61 -7.76
N CYS A 133 -13.89 0.51 -7.25
CA CYS A 133 -14.17 0.03 -5.92
C CYS A 133 -15.06 -1.20 -5.98
N ILE A 134 -14.76 -2.18 -5.14
CA ILE A 134 -15.62 -3.33 -4.85
C ILE A 134 -15.73 -3.50 -3.34
N ARG A 135 -16.82 -4.09 -2.87
CA ARG A 135 -17.14 -4.22 -1.46
C ARG A 135 -17.57 -5.65 -1.13
N SER A 136 -17.25 -6.08 0.08
CA SER A 136 -17.80 -7.32 0.65
C SER A 136 -18.35 -7.04 2.05
N THR A 137 -19.58 -7.48 2.30
CA THR A 137 -20.25 -7.37 3.61
C THR A 137 -20.32 -8.71 4.36
N ASP A 138 -19.69 -9.74 3.81
CA ASP A 138 -19.76 -11.11 4.32
C ASP A 138 -18.36 -11.74 4.53
N GLY A 139 -17.38 -10.87 4.78
CA GLY A 139 -16.00 -11.30 5.07
C GLY A 139 -15.27 -11.87 3.84
N GLY A 140 -15.53 -11.36 2.66
CA GLY A 140 -14.87 -11.78 1.42
C GLY A 140 -15.45 -13.05 0.80
N MET A 141 -16.67 -13.46 1.17
CA MET A 141 -17.32 -14.59 0.51
C MET A 141 -17.95 -14.18 -0.82
N THR A 142 -18.59 -13.03 -0.85
CA THR A 142 -19.13 -12.40 -2.07
C THR A 142 -18.69 -10.96 -2.20
N TRP A 143 -18.72 -10.43 -3.41
CA TRP A 143 -18.31 -9.08 -3.76
C TRP A 143 -19.38 -8.35 -4.52
N SER A 144 -19.49 -7.05 -4.32
CA SER A 144 -20.38 -6.19 -5.09
C SER A 144 -19.93 -6.08 -6.55
N GLU A 145 -20.83 -5.63 -7.43
CA GLU A 145 -20.44 -5.15 -8.74
C GLU A 145 -19.40 -4.04 -8.60
N PRO A 146 -18.38 -4.00 -9.48
CA PRO A 146 -17.38 -2.95 -9.48
C PRO A 146 -17.97 -1.63 -9.99
N TYR A 147 -17.56 -0.52 -9.38
CA TYR A 147 -17.94 0.82 -9.87
C TYR A 147 -16.74 1.77 -9.89
N GLU A 148 -16.76 2.75 -10.76
CA GLU A 148 -15.77 3.83 -10.82
C GLU A 148 -15.95 4.76 -9.63
N CYS A 149 -15.04 4.68 -8.65
CA CYS A 149 -15.19 5.40 -7.39
C CYS A 149 -14.64 6.83 -7.43
N ILE A 150 -13.75 7.12 -8.37
CA ILE A 150 -13.12 8.43 -8.56
C ILE A 150 -13.10 8.73 -10.06
N PRO A 151 -13.56 9.93 -10.51
CA PRO A 151 -13.75 10.24 -11.93
C PRO A 151 -12.46 10.64 -12.68
N TYR A 152 -11.30 10.45 -12.09
CA TYR A 152 -10.00 10.77 -12.67
C TYR A 152 -9.17 9.53 -12.93
N ARG A 153 -8.41 9.52 -14.01
CA ARG A 153 -7.39 8.51 -14.26
C ARG A 153 -6.26 8.66 -13.26
N GLY A 154 -5.83 7.58 -12.67
CA GLY A 154 -4.78 7.61 -11.68
C GLY A 154 -4.75 6.38 -10.77
N ARG A 155 -4.03 6.49 -9.68
CA ARG A 155 -3.83 5.42 -8.71
C ARG A 155 -4.28 5.87 -7.32
N ILE A 156 -5.19 5.13 -6.70
CA ILE A 156 -5.40 5.22 -5.26
C ILE A 156 -4.27 4.43 -4.63
N TYR A 157 -3.30 5.13 -4.08
CA TYR A 157 -2.13 4.47 -3.53
C TYR A 157 -2.23 4.26 -2.03
N ASP A 158 -3.00 5.09 -1.33
CA ASP A 158 -3.27 4.90 0.08
C ASP A 158 -4.71 5.25 0.46
N ALA A 159 -5.18 4.58 1.49
CA ALA A 159 -6.45 4.89 2.14
C ALA A 159 -6.36 4.54 3.63
N VAL A 160 -6.90 5.42 4.45
CA VAL A 160 -6.97 5.26 5.90
C VAL A 160 -8.41 5.42 6.36
N ILE A 161 -8.74 4.83 7.51
CA ILE A 161 -10.07 4.98 8.10
C ILE A 161 -9.97 5.63 9.48
N ARG A 162 -10.87 6.57 9.74
CA ARG A 162 -11.02 7.19 11.06
C ARG A 162 -12.48 7.55 11.30
N ASP A 163 -12.99 7.21 12.48
CA ASP A 163 -14.38 7.48 12.89
C ASP A 163 -15.43 7.00 11.87
N GLY A 164 -15.15 5.86 11.22
CA GLY A 164 -16.01 5.27 10.20
C GLY A 164 -15.95 5.94 8.82
N VAL A 165 -15.13 6.96 8.65
CA VAL A 165 -14.90 7.63 7.36
C VAL A 165 -13.65 7.07 6.70
N ILE A 166 -13.76 6.67 5.45
CA ILE A 166 -12.61 6.26 4.62
C ILE A 166 -12.06 7.52 3.95
N TYR A 167 -10.77 7.75 4.10
CA TYR A 167 -10.01 8.78 3.37
C TYR A 167 -9.10 8.08 2.38
N ALA A 168 -9.22 8.39 1.09
CA ALA A 168 -8.42 7.80 0.03
C ALA A 168 -7.65 8.88 -0.71
N MET A 169 -6.36 8.67 -0.95
CA MET A 169 -5.52 9.57 -1.73
C MET A 169 -5.18 8.94 -3.07
N ILE A 170 -5.48 9.69 -4.12
CA ILE A 170 -5.14 9.36 -5.50
C ILE A 170 -4.11 10.36 -6.03
N PHE A 171 -3.12 9.86 -6.74
CA PHE A 171 -2.35 10.72 -7.63
C PHE A 171 -2.85 10.51 -9.05
N CYS A 172 -3.38 11.60 -9.60
CA CYS A 172 -3.98 11.64 -10.93
C CYS A 172 -2.94 12.04 -11.98
N ASN A 173 -2.96 11.33 -13.10
CA ASN A 173 -2.18 11.68 -14.26
C ASN A 173 -3.05 11.40 -15.50
N GLU A 174 -3.46 12.46 -16.19
CA GLU A 174 -4.29 12.36 -17.39
C GLU A 174 -3.50 11.95 -18.64
N HIS A 175 -2.18 11.93 -18.54
CA HIS A 175 -1.29 11.59 -19.62
C HIS A 175 -0.75 10.17 -19.45
N PHE A 176 -0.18 9.66 -20.52
CA PHE A 176 0.56 8.42 -20.49
C PHE A 176 1.87 8.54 -19.72
N LEU A 177 2.43 7.42 -19.37
CA LEU A 177 3.78 7.24 -18.82
C LEU A 177 4.75 8.30 -19.24
N GLY A 178 5.30 9.00 -18.26
CA GLY A 178 6.40 9.92 -18.44
C GLY A 178 6.12 11.11 -19.38
N THR A 179 4.91 11.25 -19.88
CA THR A 179 4.55 12.34 -20.77
C THR A 179 4.01 13.55 -20.03
N SER A 180 3.43 13.34 -18.83
CA SER A 180 3.13 14.42 -17.90
C SER A 180 4.09 14.33 -16.73
N PRO A 181 4.92 15.33 -16.51
CA PRO A 181 5.82 15.36 -15.37
C PRO A 181 5.09 15.62 -14.04
N GLU A 182 3.85 16.10 -14.09
CA GLU A 182 3.10 16.56 -12.93
C GLU A 182 1.97 15.60 -12.57
N HIS A 183 1.78 15.39 -11.27
CA HIS A 183 0.64 14.69 -10.71
C HIS A 183 -0.24 15.63 -9.91
N VAL A 184 -1.54 15.35 -9.86
CA VAL A 184 -2.48 16.02 -8.96
C VAL A 184 -2.86 15.06 -7.86
N TYR A 185 -2.59 15.42 -6.63
CA TYR A 185 -2.90 14.62 -5.45
C TYR A 185 -4.24 15.04 -4.87
N ARG A 186 -5.24 14.19 -4.99
CA ARG A 186 -6.61 14.43 -4.53
C ARG A 186 -6.95 13.53 -3.36
N VAL A 187 -7.64 14.09 -2.40
CA VAL A 187 -8.15 13.34 -1.25
C VAL A 187 -9.66 13.24 -1.36
N TYR A 188 -10.16 12.04 -1.23
CA TYR A 188 -11.56 11.67 -1.26
C TYR A 188 -12.01 11.10 0.08
N ALA A 189 -13.27 11.28 0.43
CA ALA A 189 -13.86 10.62 1.59
C ALA A 189 -15.10 9.80 1.20
N SER A 190 -15.26 8.67 1.89
CA SER A 190 -16.50 7.90 1.90
C SER A 190 -17.05 7.82 3.32
N ARG A 191 -18.35 8.14 3.48
CA ARG A 191 -19.09 8.09 4.76
C ARG A 191 -20.17 7.02 4.77
N ASP A 192 -20.21 6.21 3.74
CA ASP A 192 -21.25 5.21 3.47
C ASP A 192 -20.66 3.82 3.22
N ASN A 193 -19.54 3.53 3.89
CA ASN A 193 -18.82 2.25 3.79
C ASN A 193 -18.41 1.92 2.35
N GLY A 194 -17.88 2.92 1.64
CA GLY A 194 -17.37 2.75 0.29
C GLY A 194 -18.44 2.63 -0.78
N GLN A 195 -19.68 3.06 -0.55
CA GLN A 195 -20.72 3.07 -1.59
C GLN A 195 -20.55 4.27 -2.53
N SER A 196 -20.03 5.37 -2.01
CA SER A 196 -19.67 6.54 -2.79
C SER A 196 -18.44 7.24 -2.20
N PHE A 197 -17.78 8.04 -3.02
CA PHE A 197 -16.65 8.88 -2.62
C PHE A 197 -16.88 10.31 -3.10
N GLU A 198 -16.65 11.28 -2.20
CA GLU A 198 -16.67 12.70 -2.50
C GLU A 198 -15.28 13.31 -2.43
N GLU A 199 -14.93 14.19 -3.35
CA GLU A 199 -13.66 14.93 -3.30
C GLU A 199 -13.69 15.90 -2.13
N LEU A 200 -12.68 15.84 -1.27
CA LEU A 200 -12.50 16.78 -0.17
C LEU A 200 -11.60 17.94 -0.59
N SER A 201 -10.46 17.63 -1.20
CA SER A 201 -9.44 18.63 -1.50
C SER A 201 -8.37 18.10 -2.46
N VAL A 202 -7.51 19.02 -2.86
CA VAL A 202 -6.22 18.77 -3.51
C VAL A 202 -5.12 19.11 -2.50
N VAL A 203 -4.13 18.25 -2.35
CA VAL A 203 -2.93 18.58 -1.56
C VAL A 203 -2.08 19.58 -2.37
N PRO A 204 -1.86 20.80 -1.86
CA PRO A 204 -1.33 21.90 -2.67
C PRO A 204 0.21 21.93 -2.70
N TRP A 205 0.86 20.79 -2.97
CA TRP A 205 2.32 20.81 -3.14
C TRP A 205 2.71 21.71 -4.31
N PRO A 206 3.70 22.58 -4.14
CA PRO A 206 4.03 23.63 -5.12
C PRO A 206 4.68 23.09 -6.40
N ASP A 207 5.32 21.93 -6.33
CA ASP A 207 5.94 21.25 -7.45
C ASP A 207 5.66 19.75 -7.33
N THR A 208 4.87 19.24 -8.27
CA THR A 208 4.54 17.81 -8.35
C THR A 208 5.24 17.12 -9.52
N THR A 209 6.16 17.82 -10.19
CA THR A 209 6.99 17.28 -11.26
C THR A 209 7.86 16.14 -10.71
N ARG A 210 7.85 15.00 -11.38
CA ARG A 210 8.58 13.81 -10.97
C ARG A 210 8.23 13.37 -9.53
N ARG A 211 6.97 13.50 -9.18
CA ARG A 211 6.36 12.93 -7.98
C ARG A 211 5.57 11.69 -8.37
N GLY A 212 5.26 10.87 -7.41
CA GLY A 212 4.49 9.66 -7.65
C GLY A 212 3.83 9.18 -6.36
N TYR A 213 4.06 7.97 -6.03
CA TYR A 213 3.48 7.28 -4.88
C TYR A 213 3.36 8.15 -3.63
N CYS A 214 2.25 8.01 -2.94
CA CYS A 214 1.90 8.81 -1.78
C CYS A 214 1.47 7.92 -0.61
N SER A 215 1.44 8.47 0.58
CA SER A 215 0.91 7.80 1.78
C SER A 215 0.22 8.80 2.68
N MET A 216 -0.72 8.33 3.49
CA MET A 216 -1.41 9.13 4.50
C MET A 216 -1.44 8.40 5.84
N ILE A 217 -1.40 9.16 6.93
CA ILE A 217 -1.58 8.61 8.26
C ILE A 217 -2.16 9.65 9.20
N PHE A 218 -3.09 9.24 10.07
CA PHE A 218 -3.51 10.05 11.20
C PHE A 218 -2.52 9.90 12.35
N ASP A 219 -2.16 11.00 12.95
CA ASP A 219 -1.41 11.01 14.19
C ASP A 219 -2.32 10.84 15.43
N LEU A 220 -1.71 10.80 16.62
CA LEU A 220 -2.42 10.65 17.89
C LEU A 220 -3.25 11.89 18.25
N ALA A 221 -2.90 13.08 17.76
CA ALA A 221 -3.68 14.30 17.94
C ALA A 221 -4.89 14.35 16.99
N GLY A 222 -4.84 13.58 15.93
CA GLY A 222 -5.90 13.50 14.92
C GLY A 222 -5.64 14.29 13.67
N ASP A 223 -4.44 14.78 13.51
CA ASP A 223 -4.00 15.44 12.31
C ASP A 223 -3.69 14.39 11.22
N LEU A 224 -4.04 14.70 9.98
CA LEU A 224 -3.78 13.83 8.85
C LEU A 224 -2.51 14.29 8.14
N HIS A 225 -1.49 13.46 8.19
CA HIS A 225 -0.25 13.65 7.45
C HIS A 225 -0.36 13.04 6.05
N ALA A 226 0.14 13.73 5.05
CA ALA A 226 0.27 13.27 3.68
C ALA A 226 1.71 13.39 3.20
N TYR A 227 2.17 12.36 2.49
CA TYR A 227 3.53 12.29 1.94
C TYR A 227 3.48 11.97 0.45
N ALA A 228 4.44 12.51 -0.29
CA ALA A 228 4.66 12.10 -1.67
C ALA A 228 6.13 11.79 -1.94
N TYR A 229 6.36 10.73 -2.68
CA TYR A 229 7.69 10.37 -3.18
C TYR A 229 8.22 11.42 -4.15
N ASN A 230 9.48 11.80 -3.95
CA ASN A 230 10.20 12.77 -4.78
C ASN A 230 11.30 12.06 -5.59
N GLU A 231 11.03 11.78 -6.86
CA GLU A 231 12.00 11.09 -7.73
C GLU A 231 13.23 11.95 -8.03
N ALA A 232 13.12 13.27 -7.99
CA ALA A 232 14.24 14.16 -8.24
C ALA A 232 15.22 14.21 -7.05
N LYS A 233 14.69 13.96 -5.82
CA LYS A 233 15.43 14.00 -4.57
C LYS A 233 14.93 12.91 -3.64
N GLU A 234 15.25 11.67 -3.92
CA GLU A 234 14.69 10.48 -3.24
C GLU A 234 14.88 10.46 -1.72
N ARG A 235 15.76 11.32 -1.17
CA ARG A 235 15.96 11.50 0.28
C ARG A 235 15.12 12.63 0.89
N GLU A 236 14.34 13.33 0.08
CA GLU A 236 13.38 14.34 0.52
C GLU A 236 11.98 13.87 0.13
N MET A 237 11.14 13.60 1.12
CA MET A 237 9.75 13.20 0.91
C MET A 237 8.86 14.42 1.14
N ASP A 238 8.08 14.84 0.13
CA ASP A 238 7.17 15.97 0.30
C ASP A 238 6.16 15.65 1.41
N HIS A 239 5.81 16.66 2.20
CA HIS A 239 4.96 16.51 3.37
C HIS A 239 3.95 17.64 3.47
N ALA A 240 2.75 17.31 3.92
CA ALA A 240 1.69 18.24 4.26
C ALA A 240 0.85 17.71 5.41
N VAL A 241 0.27 18.61 6.20
CA VAL A 241 -0.58 18.28 7.36
C VAL A 241 -1.94 18.95 7.20
N SER A 242 -2.97 18.22 7.54
CA SER A 242 -4.35 18.69 7.64
C SER A 242 -4.86 18.53 9.07
N HIS A 243 -5.34 19.63 9.66
CA HIS A 243 -5.95 19.65 10.99
C HIS A 243 -7.48 19.48 10.96
N ASP A 244 -8.05 19.24 9.77
CA ASP A 244 -9.49 19.16 9.52
C ASP A 244 -9.90 17.95 8.69
N CYS A 245 -9.14 16.85 8.86
CA CYS A 245 -9.36 15.57 8.20
C CYS A 245 -9.34 15.69 6.67
N GLY A 246 -8.32 16.33 6.12
CA GLY A 246 -8.06 16.37 4.70
C GLY A 246 -8.86 17.41 3.90
N LYS A 247 -9.54 18.35 4.55
CA LYS A 247 -10.28 19.42 3.85
C LYS A 247 -9.35 20.58 3.45
N THR A 248 -8.42 20.95 4.34
CA THR A 248 -7.40 21.95 4.06
C THR A 248 -6.03 21.44 4.47
N TRP A 249 -4.98 21.95 3.84
CA TRP A 249 -3.62 21.47 4.01
C TRP A 249 -2.63 22.59 4.24
N THR A 250 -1.70 22.35 5.16
CA THR A 250 -0.49 23.13 5.32
C THR A 250 0.68 22.32 4.77
N VAL A 251 1.30 22.80 3.69
CA VAL A 251 2.53 22.22 3.17
C VAL A 251 3.67 22.60 4.09
N THR A 252 4.48 21.66 4.47
CA THR A 252 5.63 21.84 5.35
C THR A 252 6.94 21.66 4.56
N GLU A 253 8.08 21.80 5.24
CA GLU A 253 9.35 21.37 4.68
C GLU A 253 9.31 19.85 4.43
N PRO A 254 10.00 19.36 3.39
CA PRO A 254 10.10 17.94 3.11
C PRO A 254 10.73 17.16 4.27
N CYS A 255 10.22 15.96 4.54
CA CYS A 255 10.83 15.06 5.50
C CYS A 255 12.11 14.45 4.91
N TYR A 256 13.20 14.47 5.68
CA TYR A 256 14.44 13.82 5.29
C TYR A 256 14.42 12.33 5.63
N VAL A 257 14.82 11.49 4.68
CA VAL A 257 14.93 10.02 4.81
C VAL A 257 16.29 9.56 4.28
N ALA A 258 17.18 9.18 5.18
CA ALA A 258 18.62 9.00 4.91
C ALA A 258 18.96 8.00 3.79
N LYS A 259 18.14 6.98 3.58
CA LYS A 259 18.31 5.93 2.55
C LYS A 259 17.36 6.09 1.36
N GLY A 260 16.69 7.24 1.27
CA GLY A 260 15.64 7.49 0.28
C GLY A 260 14.38 6.65 0.51
N ILE A 261 13.32 7.03 -0.16
CA ILE A 261 12.05 6.30 -0.14
C ILE A 261 11.35 6.40 -1.49
N ARG A 262 10.89 5.26 -1.98
CA ARG A 262 9.94 5.13 -3.08
C ARG A 262 8.79 4.25 -2.61
N ASN A 263 7.59 4.47 -3.09
CA ASN A 263 6.40 3.71 -2.67
C ASN A 263 6.22 3.74 -1.14
N PRO A 264 6.13 4.93 -0.51
CA PRO A 264 6.00 5.05 0.93
C PRO A 264 4.73 4.35 1.41
N GLN A 265 4.85 3.59 2.49
CA GLN A 265 3.74 3.04 3.25
C GLN A 265 3.96 3.38 4.71
N THR A 266 2.96 3.93 5.35
CA THR A 266 3.03 4.37 6.74
C THR A 266 2.14 3.54 7.65
N ALA A 267 2.50 3.46 8.92
CA ALA A 267 1.70 2.88 9.99
C ALA A 267 2.00 3.60 11.30
N LEU A 268 1.07 3.53 12.24
CA LEU A 268 1.25 3.96 13.62
C LEU A 268 0.99 2.75 14.53
N ILE A 269 1.98 2.38 15.33
CA ILE A 269 1.91 1.24 16.24
C ILE A 269 2.56 1.62 17.57
N ASP A 270 1.82 1.42 18.68
CA ASP A 270 2.27 1.71 20.04
C ASP A 270 2.89 3.11 20.21
N GLY A 271 2.33 4.11 19.50
CA GLY A 271 2.77 5.50 19.55
C GLY A 271 3.98 5.84 18.66
N VAL A 272 4.50 4.87 17.92
CA VAL A 272 5.64 5.04 17.00
C VAL A 272 5.15 4.94 15.55
N PHE A 273 5.53 5.91 14.74
CA PHE A 273 5.29 5.88 13.30
C PHE A 273 6.34 4.98 12.62
N VAL A 274 5.88 4.18 11.68
CA VAL A 274 6.71 3.32 10.84
C VAL A 274 6.49 3.73 9.39
N LEU A 275 7.58 3.93 8.66
CA LEU A 275 7.59 4.17 7.22
C LEU A 275 8.42 3.08 6.55
N HIS A 276 7.88 2.44 5.54
CA HIS A 276 8.65 1.48 4.74
C HIS A 276 8.35 1.61 3.26
N GLY A 277 9.24 1.09 2.44
CA GLY A 277 9.12 1.10 0.99
C GLY A 277 10.46 0.80 0.31
N ARG A 278 10.53 1.05 -0.98
CA ARG A 278 11.79 0.92 -1.71
C ARG A 278 12.70 2.09 -1.38
N GLY A 279 13.96 1.82 -1.14
CA GLY A 279 14.98 2.84 -0.93
C GLY A 279 15.45 3.52 -2.21
N GLU A 280 16.50 4.32 -2.09
CA GLU A 280 17.12 5.05 -3.20
C GLU A 280 17.41 4.11 -4.39
N ASN A 281 17.13 4.58 -5.60
CA ASN A 281 17.23 3.81 -6.85
C ASN A 281 16.27 2.58 -6.94
N GLY A 282 15.33 2.41 -6.00
CA GLY A 282 14.32 1.36 -6.00
C GLY A 282 14.84 -0.07 -5.84
N ARG A 283 16.07 -0.25 -5.33
CA ARG A 283 16.73 -1.57 -5.23
C ARG A 283 16.71 -2.18 -3.85
N ASP A 284 16.62 -1.37 -2.83
CA ASP A 284 16.62 -1.80 -1.43
C ASP A 284 15.21 -1.72 -0.85
N PHE A 285 14.92 -2.53 0.17
CA PHE A 285 13.72 -2.40 0.99
C PHE A 285 14.13 -1.78 2.31
N VAL A 286 13.56 -0.62 2.64
CA VAL A 286 13.93 0.19 3.80
C VAL A 286 12.77 0.36 4.76
N CYS A 287 13.10 0.56 6.03
CA CYS A 287 12.17 0.88 7.09
C CYS A 287 12.76 1.99 7.95
N TYR A 288 11.93 2.92 8.35
CA TYR A 288 12.23 4.03 9.24
C TYR A 288 11.23 4.04 10.38
N THR A 289 11.60 4.63 11.50
CA THR A 289 10.71 4.92 12.62
C THR A 289 10.78 6.39 13.00
N SER A 290 9.70 6.90 13.61
CA SER A 290 9.57 8.28 14.05
C SER A 290 8.61 8.39 15.23
N GLU A 291 8.84 9.33 16.14
CA GLU A 291 7.90 9.64 17.24
C GLU A 291 6.90 10.75 16.87
N ASN A 292 7.12 11.46 15.75
CA ASN A 292 6.34 12.64 15.37
C ASN A 292 5.89 12.68 13.91
N ALA A 293 6.11 11.61 13.14
CA ALA A 293 5.77 11.51 11.71
C ALA A 293 6.54 12.48 10.78
N VAL A 294 7.51 13.22 11.28
CA VAL A 294 8.28 14.22 10.53
C VAL A 294 9.78 13.92 10.56
N ASP A 295 10.31 13.67 11.74
CA ASP A 295 11.73 13.37 11.96
C ASP A 295 11.91 11.85 11.94
N TRP A 296 12.43 11.34 10.83
CA TRP A 296 12.67 9.91 10.63
C TRP A 296 14.10 9.54 11.03
N ASP A 297 14.27 8.36 11.57
CA ASP A 297 15.59 7.84 11.93
C ASP A 297 16.50 7.60 10.71
N GLU A 298 17.70 7.06 10.94
CA GLU A 298 18.67 6.76 9.88
C GLU A 298 18.23 5.65 8.92
N GLY A 299 17.09 5.00 9.21
CA GLY A 299 16.52 3.90 8.47
C GLY A 299 17.34 2.61 8.51
N THR A 300 16.66 1.52 8.29
CA THR A 300 17.24 0.16 8.29
C THR A 300 16.87 -0.56 7.01
N TYR A 301 17.83 -1.27 6.42
CA TYR A 301 17.54 -2.13 5.28
C TYR A 301 16.88 -3.43 5.73
N LEU A 302 15.66 -3.67 5.25
CA LEU A 302 14.93 -4.92 5.45
C LEU A 302 15.29 -5.98 4.41
N GLY A 303 15.69 -5.56 3.22
CA GLY A 303 16.10 -6.43 2.14
C GLY A 303 16.96 -5.68 1.13
N ARG A 304 17.82 -6.40 0.44
CA ARG A 304 18.69 -5.87 -0.62
C ARG A 304 18.80 -6.89 -1.73
N ASN A 305 18.46 -6.49 -2.94
CA ASN A 305 18.67 -7.33 -4.12
C ASN A 305 19.08 -6.49 -5.33
N SER A 306 19.53 -7.14 -6.38
CA SER A 306 20.03 -6.46 -7.58
C SER A 306 18.92 -5.94 -8.51
N GLY A 307 17.67 -6.40 -8.32
CA GLY A 307 16.56 -6.14 -9.24
C GLY A 307 15.48 -5.19 -8.72
N GLY A 308 15.47 -4.88 -7.43
CA GLY A 308 14.38 -4.10 -6.82
C GLY A 308 13.09 -4.92 -6.64
N CYS A 309 11.94 -4.33 -6.93
CA CYS A 309 10.62 -4.97 -6.85
C CYS A 309 10.06 -5.15 -5.43
N TYR A 310 10.45 -4.33 -4.50
CA TYR A 310 9.89 -4.30 -3.14
C TYR A 310 8.62 -3.43 -3.07
N TYR A 311 7.58 -3.80 -3.82
CA TYR A 311 6.25 -3.23 -3.56
C TYR A 311 5.73 -3.78 -2.25
N SER A 312 5.14 -2.95 -1.43
CA SER A 312 4.73 -3.34 -0.09
C SER A 312 3.44 -2.65 0.35
N ASN A 313 2.80 -3.23 1.35
CA ASN A 313 1.72 -2.67 2.13
C ASN A 313 1.78 -3.21 3.56
N ASN A 314 0.96 -2.68 4.45
CA ASN A 314 0.98 -3.10 5.85
C ASN A 314 -0.40 -3.05 6.49
N ILE A 315 -0.50 -3.71 7.64
CA ILE A 315 -1.66 -3.65 8.54
C ILE A 315 -1.19 -3.84 9.98
N VAL A 316 -1.75 -3.07 10.90
CA VAL A 316 -1.56 -3.29 12.34
C VAL A 316 -2.54 -4.35 12.80
N LEU A 317 -2.05 -5.39 13.44
CA LEU A 317 -2.80 -6.52 13.99
C LEU A 317 -2.41 -6.72 15.46
N LYS A 318 -3.21 -7.51 16.17
CA LYS A 318 -2.94 -7.86 17.57
C LYS A 318 -2.92 -9.37 17.76
N ASP A 319 -1.93 -9.84 18.50
CA ASP A 319 -1.87 -11.23 18.99
C ASP A 319 -1.68 -11.27 20.52
N GLU A 320 -1.35 -12.43 21.08
CA GLU A 320 -1.11 -12.63 22.50
C GLU A 320 0.09 -11.86 23.08
N ARG A 321 0.98 -11.37 22.20
CA ARG A 321 2.16 -10.56 22.57
C ARG A 321 1.90 -9.06 22.49
N GLY A 322 0.74 -8.63 22.02
CA GLY A 322 0.39 -7.22 21.79
C GLY A 322 0.24 -6.87 20.32
N ASP A 323 0.30 -5.60 20.02
CA ASP A 323 0.17 -5.11 18.66
C ASP A 323 1.42 -5.40 17.83
N PHE A 324 1.26 -5.62 16.54
CA PHE A 324 2.36 -5.77 15.59
C PHE A 324 1.94 -5.27 14.21
N LEU A 325 2.91 -4.78 13.48
CA LEU A 325 2.76 -4.43 12.07
C LEU A 325 3.08 -5.65 11.22
N LEU A 326 2.10 -6.15 10.47
CA LEU A 326 2.33 -7.12 9.42
C LEU A 326 2.65 -6.36 8.14
N ILE A 327 3.84 -6.55 7.60
CA ILE A 327 4.30 -5.99 6.33
C ILE A 327 4.25 -7.09 5.29
N GLN A 328 3.42 -6.91 4.25
CA GLN A 328 3.44 -7.74 3.05
C GLN A 328 4.25 -7.04 1.96
N TYR A 329 5.12 -7.77 1.29
CA TYR A 329 5.94 -7.21 0.22
C TYR A 329 6.35 -8.26 -0.80
N SER A 330 6.78 -7.80 -1.97
CA SER A 330 7.36 -8.66 -3.01
C SER A 330 8.87 -8.73 -2.87
N ASP A 331 9.46 -9.92 -3.04
CA ASP A 331 10.90 -10.13 -3.11
C ASP A 331 11.28 -11.07 -4.25
N LEU A 332 12.39 -10.77 -4.92
CA LEU A 332 12.84 -11.51 -6.11
C LEU A 332 13.23 -12.94 -5.77
N TYR A 333 12.76 -13.88 -6.58
CA TYR A 333 13.31 -15.23 -6.62
C TYR A 333 14.14 -15.47 -7.89
N ASP A 334 13.83 -14.77 -9.01
CA ASP A 334 14.60 -14.86 -10.26
C ASP A 334 14.30 -13.65 -11.14
N GLY A 335 15.34 -13.04 -11.69
CA GLY A 335 15.24 -11.97 -12.67
C GLY A 335 14.40 -10.77 -12.22
N TRP A 336 13.98 -9.95 -13.17
CA TRP A 336 13.16 -8.77 -12.88
C TRP A 336 11.68 -9.14 -12.76
N ALA A 337 11.04 -8.66 -11.70
CA ALA A 337 9.62 -8.84 -11.39
C ALA A 337 9.13 -10.31 -11.25
N ARG A 338 10.04 -11.29 -11.13
CA ARG A 338 9.69 -12.65 -10.71
C ARG A 338 9.85 -12.73 -9.20
N VAL A 339 8.75 -12.57 -8.48
CA VAL A 339 8.78 -12.35 -7.05
C VAL A 339 7.87 -13.32 -6.30
N ASN A 340 8.33 -13.70 -5.12
CA ASN A 340 7.48 -14.26 -4.07
C ASN A 340 6.74 -13.13 -3.35
N THR A 341 5.62 -13.46 -2.73
CA THR A 341 4.98 -12.57 -1.76
C THR A 341 5.48 -12.97 -0.38
N MET A 342 6.00 -11.99 0.34
CA MET A 342 6.65 -12.17 1.64
C MET A 342 5.84 -11.52 2.74
N HIS A 343 5.94 -12.06 3.94
CA HIS A 343 5.49 -11.43 5.18
C HIS A 343 6.66 -11.13 6.10
N ARG A 344 6.51 -10.07 6.89
CA ARG A 344 7.41 -9.70 7.96
C ARG A 344 6.64 -9.01 9.07
N LYS A 345 6.96 -9.31 10.34
CA LYS A 345 6.32 -8.67 11.49
C LYS A 345 7.29 -7.68 12.12
N LEU A 346 6.76 -6.52 12.52
CA LEU A 346 7.47 -5.52 13.28
C LEU A 346 6.70 -5.24 14.57
N ARG A 347 7.39 -5.17 15.70
CA ARG A 347 6.85 -4.79 17.00
C ARG A 347 7.61 -3.64 17.58
N ILE A 348 6.91 -2.81 18.31
CA ILE A 348 7.52 -1.76 19.15
C ILE A 348 7.50 -2.26 20.58
N GLU A 349 8.65 -2.19 21.23
CA GLU A 349 8.81 -2.49 22.65
C GLU A 349 9.24 -1.19 23.35
N GLN A 350 8.35 -0.64 24.17
CA GLN A 350 8.65 0.58 24.92
C GLN A 350 9.73 0.30 25.96
N LYS A 351 10.58 1.29 26.22
CA LYS A 351 11.61 1.25 27.27
C LYS A 351 11.12 2.02 28.49
N ASP A 352 11.45 1.50 29.67
CA ASP A 352 11.14 2.12 30.97
C ASP A 352 11.93 3.42 31.18
#